data_b602e500b179705d55f6001be3512f07
#
_entry.id   b602e500b179705d55f6001be3512f07
#
_cell.length_a   1.000
_cell.length_b   1.000
_cell.length_c   1.000
_cell.angle_alpha   90.00
_cell.angle_beta   90.00
_cell.angle_gamma   90.00
#
_symmetry.space_group_name_H-M   'P 1'
#
loop_
_entity.id
_entity.type
_entity.pdbx_description
1 polymer ?
#
loop_
_entity_poly.entity_id
_entity_poly.type
_entity_poly.pdbx_seq_one_letter_code
_entity_poly.pdbx_strand_id
1 'polypeptide(L)'
;MSRINREEFARLMQQRVLVLDGAMGTCIQGYNLTPDDFLGGKGNNDILNLTSGDVIEAIHRAYVAAGADIIETNTFSGNAISQKDYGMENRVREINLKGAQIARKVADEAGRKVLVAGSMGPTSKSLSLSPDASDPGFRPYS
;
A
#
# COMPACT_ATOMS: atom_id res chain seq x y z
N MET A 1 -11.69 14.46 -9.14
CA MET A 1 -12.03 13.55 -10.27
C MET A 1 -12.98 12.46 -9.83
N SER A 2 -13.92 12.03 -10.72
CA SER A 2 -14.85 10.92 -10.43
C SER A 2 -14.11 9.58 -10.36
N ARG A 3 -14.62 8.67 -9.54
CA ARG A 3 -14.13 7.29 -9.52
C ARG A 3 -14.35 6.67 -10.91
N ILE A 4 -13.36 5.92 -11.40
CA ILE A 4 -13.52 5.13 -12.61
C ILE A 4 -14.49 3.96 -12.30
N ASN A 5 -15.45 3.72 -13.17
CA ASN A 5 -16.31 2.53 -13.08
C ASN A 5 -15.70 1.36 -13.89
N ARG A 6 -16.27 0.16 -13.70
CA ARG A 6 -15.79 -1.06 -14.33
C ARG A 6 -15.78 -0.99 -15.87
N GLU A 7 -16.82 -0.40 -16.44
CA GLU A 7 -16.96 -0.31 -17.90
C GLU A 7 -15.93 0.65 -18.50
N GLU A 8 -15.71 1.79 -17.85
CA GLU A 8 -14.70 2.76 -18.26
C GLU A 8 -13.30 2.16 -18.15
N PHE A 9 -13.00 1.42 -17.07
CA PHE A 9 -11.73 0.72 -16.92
C PHE A 9 -11.53 -0.33 -18.01
N ALA A 10 -12.55 -1.15 -18.29
CA ALA A 10 -12.50 -2.15 -19.37
C ALA A 10 -12.24 -1.51 -20.73
N ARG A 11 -12.88 -0.38 -21.02
CA ARG A 11 -12.65 0.36 -22.28
C ARG A 11 -11.20 0.87 -22.40
N LEU A 12 -10.62 1.37 -21.30
CA LEU A 12 -9.21 1.80 -21.31
C LEU A 12 -8.27 0.63 -21.64
N MET A 13 -8.49 -0.54 -21.03
CA MET A 13 -7.67 -1.73 -21.28
C MET A 13 -7.81 -2.29 -22.70
N GLN A 14 -8.95 -2.05 -23.37
CA GLN A 14 -9.12 -2.42 -24.79
C GLN A 14 -8.35 -1.49 -25.74
N GLN A 15 -8.07 -0.26 -25.33
CA GLN A 15 -7.40 0.73 -26.19
C GLN A 15 -5.88 0.59 -26.16
N ARG A 16 -5.32 0.22 -25.01
CA ARG A 16 -3.88 0.05 -24.80
C ARG A 16 -3.56 -0.70 -23.52
N VAL A 17 -2.31 -1.17 -23.40
CA VAL A 17 -1.77 -1.67 -22.14
C VAL A 17 -1.70 -0.52 -21.13
N LEU A 18 -2.18 -0.75 -19.92
CA LEU A 18 -2.02 0.15 -18.78
C LEU A 18 -0.83 -0.29 -17.95
N VAL A 19 0.04 0.64 -17.62
CA VAL A 19 1.23 0.38 -16.82
C VAL A 19 0.93 0.65 -15.36
N LEU A 20 1.07 -0.37 -14.53
CA LEU A 20 1.02 -0.28 -13.07
C LEU A 20 2.41 0.13 -12.56
N ASP A 21 2.46 0.90 -11.47
CA ASP A 21 3.69 1.13 -10.74
C ASP A 21 4.19 -0.16 -10.04
N GLY A 22 5.23 -0.08 -9.25
CA GLY A 22 5.74 -1.23 -8.52
C GLY A 22 6.74 -0.83 -7.44
N ALA A 23 7.42 -1.82 -6.89
CA ALA A 23 8.63 -1.73 -6.06
C ALA A 23 8.65 -0.63 -4.98
N MET A 24 7.51 -0.29 -4.34
CA MET A 24 7.45 0.71 -3.27
C MET A 24 8.50 0.44 -2.18
N GLY A 25 8.58 -0.79 -1.67
CA GLY A 25 9.54 -1.16 -0.65
C GLY A 25 11.00 -0.98 -1.07
N THR A 26 11.34 -1.31 -2.31
CA THR A 26 12.69 -1.10 -2.84
C THR A 26 13.02 0.38 -2.97
N CYS A 27 12.07 1.20 -3.43
CA CYS A 27 12.25 2.64 -3.50
C CYS A 27 12.46 3.26 -2.10
N ILE A 28 11.69 2.83 -1.10
CA ILE A 28 11.85 3.27 0.30
C ILE A 28 13.26 3.00 0.80
N GLN A 29 13.87 1.86 0.47
CA GLN A 29 15.24 1.52 0.86
C GLN A 29 16.29 2.49 0.31
N GLY A 30 15.99 3.21 -0.76
CA GLY A 30 16.86 4.25 -1.31
C GLY A 30 16.88 5.56 -0.51
N TYR A 31 15.99 5.70 0.47
CA TYR A 31 15.94 6.88 1.34
C TYR A 31 16.66 6.61 2.67
N ASN A 32 17.26 7.66 3.23
CA ASN A 32 17.97 7.59 4.52
C ASN A 32 16.98 7.68 5.70
N LEU A 33 16.08 6.71 5.79
CA LEU A 33 15.11 6.62 6.87
C LEU A 33 15.74 6.00 8.12
N THR A 34 15.35 6.50 9.27
CA THR A 34 15.81 6.09 10.60
C THR A 34 14.80 5.14 11.26
N PRO A 35 15.17 4.42 12.33
CA PRO A 35 14.21 3.62 13.09
C PRO A 35 13.02 4.42 13.63
N ASP A 36 13.21 5.71 13.90
CA ASP A 36 12.13 6.59 14.39
C ASP A 36 11.06 6.83 13.33
N ASP A 37 11.44 6.88 12.05
CA ASP A 37 10.47 6.98 10.95
C ASP A 37 9.51 5.78 10.92
N PHE A 38 9.98 4.62 11.38
CA PHE A 38 9.17 3.39 11.49
C PHE A 38 8.51 3.22 12.87
N LEU A 39 8.62 4.20 13.77
CA LEU A 39 8.14 4.12 15.17
C LEU A 39 8.65 2.85 15.89
N GLY A 40 9.88 2.44 15.62
CA GLY A 40 10.51 1.22 16.12
C GLY A 40 10.10 -0.07 15.40
N GLY A 41 9.09 -0.02 14.52
CA GLY A 41 8.61 -1.17 13.72
C GLY A 41 9.37 -1.32 12.41
N LYS A 42 10.69 -1.57 12.44
CA LYS A 42 11.52 -1.73 11.24
C LYS A 42 10.89 -2.73 10.26
N GLY A 43 10.70 -2.30 9.02
CA GLY A 43 10.05 -3.10 7.97
C GLY A 43 8.56 -2.83 7.80
N ASN A 44 7.94 -2.06 8.70
CA ASN A 44 6.55 -1.59 8.54
C ASN A 44 6.51 -0.38 7.60
N ASN A 45 6.59 -0.63 6.29
CA ASN A 45 6.57 0.44 5.30
C ASN A 45 5.26 1.22 5.26
N ASP A 46 4.15 0.62 5.67
CA ASP A 46 2.83 1.25 5.65
C ASP A 46 2.72 2.40 6.66
N ILE A 47 3.47 2.34 7.78
CA ILE A 47 3.47 3.41 8.78
C ILE A 47 4.06 4.71 8.24
N LEU A 48 4.92 4.63 7.22
CA LEU A 48 5.53 5.81 6.58
C LEU A 48 4.49 6.73 5.93
N ASN A 49 3.30 6.25 5.65
CA ASN A 49 2.19 7.13 5.25
C ASN A 49 1.93 8.22 6.29
N LEU A 50 2.21 7.95 7.57
CA LEU A 50 1.95 8.87 8.68
C LEU A 50 3.20 9.63 9.12
N THR A 51 4.36 9.00 9.06
CA THR A 51 5.61 9.53 9.62
C THR A 51 6.50 10.21 8.58
N SER A 52 6.48 9.71 7.34
CA SER A 52 7.34 10.19 6.23
C SER A 52 6.55 10.19 4.91
N GLY A 53 5.34 10.79 4.97
CA GLY A 53 4.42 10.81 3.84
C GLY A 53 4.96 11.55 2.60
N ASP A 54 5.89 12.46 2.77
CA ASP A 54 6.63 13.15 1.71
C ASP A 54 7.50 12.18 0.90
N VAL A 55 8.13 11.18 1.55
CA VAL A 55 8.88 10.12 0.88
C VAL A 55 7.94 9.28 0.00
N ILE A 56 6.79 8.86 0.56
CA ILE A 56 5.80 8.09 -0.20
C ILE A 56 5.25 8.91 -1.37
N GLU A 57 4.97 10.19 -1.16
CA GLU A 57 4.55 11.11 -2.22
C GLU A 57 5.60 11.23 -3.32
N ALA A 58 6.87 11.38 -2.96
CA ALA A 58 7.99 11.50 -3.92
C ALA A 58 8.13 10.23 -4.78
N ILE A 59 7.97 9.05 -4.19
CA ILE A 59 8.00 7.77 -4.91
C ILE A 59 6.85 7.69 -5.91
N HIS A 60 5.63 8.00 -5.50
CA HIS A 60 4.48 8.03 -6.41
C HIS A 60 4.69 9.02 -7.57
N ARG A 61 5.22 10.21 -7.28
CA ARG A 61 5.55 11.20 -8.33
C ARG A 61 6.56 10.68 -9.33
N ALA A 62 7.59 9.97 -8.86
CA ALA A 62 8.59 9.38 -9.74
C ALA A 62 7.97 8.35 -10.70
N TYR A 63 7.09 7.47 -10.21
CA TYR A 63 6.38 6.52 -11.06
C TYR A 63 5.43 7.20 -12.05
N VAL A 64 4.69 8.21 -11.62
CA VAL A 64 3.82 9.00 -12.51
C VAL A 64 4.63 9.70 -13.60
N ALA A 65 5.78 10.29 -13.24
CA ALA A 65 6.70 10.93 -14.20
C ALA A 65 7.31 9.92 -15.18
N ALA A 66 7.57 8.69 -14.73
CA ALA A 66 8.03 7.59 -15.57
C ALA A 66 6.94 7.02 -16.50
N GLY A 67 5.69 7.44 -16.35
CA GLY A 67 4.60 7.06 -17.24
C GLY A 67 3.60 6.04 -16.69
N ALA A 68 3.66 5.68 -15.40
CA ALA A 68 2.69 4.78 -14.80
C ALA A 68 1.26 5.33 -14.92
N ASP A 69 0.35 4.50 -15.41
CA ASP A 69 -1.07 4.82 -15.57
C ASP A 69 -1.88 4.58 -14.30
N ILE A 70 -1.39 3.67 -13.48
CA ILE A 70 -1.99 3.26 -12.23
C ILE A 70 -0.90 3.30 -11.17
N ILE A 71 -1.18 3.90 -10.02
CA ILE A 71 -0.32 3.84 -8.83
C ILE A 71 -1.06 3.14 -7.69
N GLU A 72 -0.36 2.26 -6.98
CA GLU A 72 -0.89 1.54 -5.83
C GLU A 72 -0.66 2.33 -4.54
N THR A 73 -1.63 2.29 -3.63
CA THR A 73 -1.44 2.87 -2.30
C THR A 73 -0.37 2.11 -1.51
N ASN A 74 0.40 2.79 -0.67
CA ASN A 74 1.34 2.15 0.25
C ASN A 74 0.61 1.56 1.46
N THR A 75 -0.19 0.50 1.23
CA THR A 75 -1.09 -0.13 2.21
C THR A 75 -1.09 -1.66 2.14
N PHE A 76 -0.03 -2.25 1.60
CA PHE A 76 0.06 -3.70 1.36
C PHE A 76 -0.16 -4.51 2.64
N SER A 77 0.44 -4.10 3.76
CA SER A 77 0.27 -4.72 5.07
C SER A 77 -0.69 -3.94 5.97
N GLY A 78 -1.52 -3.06 5.40
CA GLY A 78 -2.44 -2.17 6.11
C GLY A 78 -3.68 -2.86 6.69
N ASN A 79 -3.53 -4.05 7.27
CA ASN A 79 -4.59 -4.79 7.94
C ASN A 79 -4.23 -5.05 9.43
N ALA A 80 -5.24 -5.24 10.27
CA ALA A 80 -5.05 -5.37 11.71
C ALA A 80 -4.18 -6.59 12.11
N ILE A 81 -4.24 -7.67 11.34
CA ILE A 81 -3.48 -8.89 11.61
C ILE A 81 -1.98 -8.64 11.40
N SER A 82 -1.61 -8.05 10.26
CA SER A 82 -0.22 -7.73 9.95
C SER A 82 0.32 -6.61 10.83
N GLN A 83 -0.48 -5.56 11.08
CA GLN A 83 -0.07 -4.42 11.90
C GLN A 83 0.08 -4.77 13.39
N LYS A 84 -0.55 -5.85 13.86
CA LYS A 84 -0.37 -6.37 15.22
C LYS A 84 1.07 -6.82 15.49
N ASP A 85 1.78 -7.31 14.47
CA ASP A 85 3.18 -7.72 14.62
C ASP A 85 4.09 -6.51 14.96
N TYR A 86 3.59 -5.29 14.77
CA TYR A 86 4.26 -4.01 15.09
C TYR A 86 3.58 -3.23 16.23
N GLY A 87 2.50 -3.75 16.83
CA GLY A 87 1.71 -3.04 17.84
C GLY A 87 0.92 -1.85 17.28
N MET A 88 0.62 -1.89 15.96
CA MET A 88 -0.02 -0.78 15.22
C MET A 88 -1.43 -1.12 14.74
N GLU A 89 -2.04 -2.21 15.23
CA GLU A 89 -3.35 -2.67 14.80
C GLU A 89 -4.46 -1.63 14.96
N ASN A 90 -4.33 -0.74 15.94
CA ASN A 90 -5.29 0.35 16.18
C ASN A 90 -5.13 1.52 15.21
N ARG A 91 -4.04 1.57 14.44
CA ARG A 91 -3.74 2.64 13.47
C ARG A 91 -4.08 2.29 12.02
N VAL A 92 -4.60 1.10 11.78
CA VAL A 92 -4.90 0.58 10.43
C VAL A 92 -5.75 1.53 9.61
N ARG A 93 -6.82 2.08 10.21
CA ARG A 93 -7.70 3.02 9.51
C ARG A 93 -6.96 4.30 9.07
N GLU A 94 -6.12 4.84 9.96
CA GLU A 94 -5.34 6.05 9.73
C GLU A 94 -4.30 5.82 8.62
N ILE A 95 -3.56 4.71 8.70
CA ILE A 95 -2.56 4.29 7.70
C ILE A 95 -3.19 4.19 6.32
N ASN A 96 -4.30 3.46 6.18
CA ASN A 96 -4.97 3.27 4.89
C ASN A 96 -5.55 4.58 4.34
N LEU A 97 -6.18 5.39 5.19
CA LEU A 97 -6.74 6.67 4.77
C LEU A 97 -5.64 7.59 4.24
N LYS A 98 -4.54 7.71 4.98
CA LYS A 98 -3.43 8.58 4.60
C LYS A 98 -2.73 8.09 3.34
N GLY A 99 -2.48 6.78 3.22
CA GLY A 99 -1.92 6.18 2.00
C GLY A 99 -2.77 6.48 0.76
N ALA A 100 -4.09 6.32 0.88
CA ALA A 100 -5.01 6.66 -0.20
C ALA A 100 -5.03 8.16 -0.53
N GLN A 101 -4.95 9.04 0.47
CA GLN A 101 -4.88 10.48 0.27
C GLN A 101 -3.61 10.91 -0.46
N ILE A 102 -2.45 10.35 -0.08
CA ILE A 102 -1.16 10.66 -0.73
C ILE A 102 -1.21 10.24 -2.21
N ALA A 103 -1.58 8.99 -2.49
CA ALA A 103 -1.67 8.50 -3.86
C ALA A 103 -2.68 9.31 -4.69
N ARG A 104 -3.85 9.65 -4.11
CA ARG A 104 -4.87 10.45 -4.79
C ARG A 104 -4.39 11.86 -5.10
N LYS A 105 -3.70 12.51 -4.16
CA LYS A 105 -3.10 13.83 -4.38
C LYS A 105 -2.17 13.83 -5.60
N VAL A 106 -1.22 12.87 -5.63
CA VAL A 106 -0.26 12.76 -6.73
C VAL A 106 -0.97 12.51 -8.07
N ALA A 107 -1.97 11.63 -8.09
CA ALA A 107 -2.72 11.35 -9.31
C ALA A 107 -3.55 12.56 -9.79
N ASP A 108 -4.08 13.39 -8.88
CA ASP A 108 -4.84 14.59 -9.26
C ASP A 108 -3.94 15.71 -9.79
N GLU A 109 -2.69 15.76 -9.35
CA GLU A 109 -1.70 16.77 -9.76
C GLU A 109 -0.89 16.33 -11.01
N ALA A 110 -1.13 15.14 -11.55
CA ALA A 110 -0.34 14.55 -12.63
C ALA A 110 -0.48 15.25 -14.01
N GLY A 111 -1.44 16.16 -14.17
CA GLY A 111 -1.74 16.79 -15.47
C GLY A 111 -2.32 15.85 -16.54
N ARG A 112 -2.48 14.56 -16.23
CA ARG A 112 -3.09 13.52 -17.06
C ARG A 112 -3.91 12.57 -16.20
N LYS A 113 -4.68 11.68 -16.82
CA LYS A 113 -5.44 10.68 -16.08
C LYS A 113 -4.49 9.63 -15.50
N VAL A 114 -4.41 9.56 -14.18
CA VAL A 114 -3.73 8.51 -13.42
C VAL A 114 -4.76 7.87 -12.48
N LEU A 115 -4.80 6.56 -12.45
CA LEU A 115 -5.68 5.79 -11.57
C LEU A 115 -4.97 5.49 -10.25
N VAL A 116 -5.73 5.32 -9.19
CA VAL A 116 -5.24 4.87 -7.88
C VAL A 116 -5.89 3.53 -7.56
N ALA A 117 -5.06 2.52 -7.33
CA ALA A 117 -5.46 1.21 -6.87
C ALA A 117 -5.16 1.06 -5.37
N GLY A 118 -6.10 0.54 -4.59
CA GLY A 118 -5.87 0.18 -3.20
C GLY A 118 -5.08 -1.13 -3.14
N SER A 119 -3.87 -1.09 -2.59
CA SER A 119 -3.06 -2.30 -2.38
C SER A 119 -3.55 -3.06 -1.16
N MET A 120 -3.83 -4.35 -1.35
CA MET A 120 -4.24 -5.28 -0.29
C MET A 120 -3.40 -6.54 -0.40
N GLY A 121 -2.40 -6.67 0.47
CA GLY A 121 -1.56 -7.86 0.55
C GLY A 121 -2.20 -8.96 1.42
N PRO A 122 -1.59 -10.15 1.42
CA PRO A 122 -1.99 -11.24 2.30
C PRO A 122 -1.67 -10.88 3.76
N THR A 123 -2.30 -11.59 4.69
CA THR A 123 -1.93 -11.50 6.10
C THR A 123 -0.63 -12.27 6.37
N SER A 124 0.05 -11.94 7.48
CA SER A 124 1.22 -12.69 7.96
C SER A 124 0.86 -14.05 8.57
N LYS A 125 -0.43 -14.39 8.65
CA LYS A 125 -0.93 -15.62 9.27
C LYS A 125 -1.53 -16.56 8.24
N SER A 126 -1.25 -17.84 8.39
CA SER A 126 -1.80 -18.89 7.55
C SER A 126 -2.97 -19.59 8.23
N LEU A 127 -4.03 -19.84 7.47
CA LEU A 127 -5.13 -20.71 7.90
C LEU A 127 -4.88 -22.19 7.59
N SER A 128 -3.82 -22.50 6.85
CA SER A 128 -3.49 -23.87 6.42
C SER A 128 -2.76 -24.66 7.51
N LEU A 129 -2.06 -23.98 8.42
CA LEU A 129 -1.26 -24.60 9.47
C LEU A 129 -1.71 -24.11 10.84
N SER A 130 -1.83 -25.02 11.81
CA SER A 130 -2.00 -24.66 13.22
C SER A 130 -0.68 -24.09 13.75
N PRO A 131 -0.69 -22.97 14.49
CA PRO A 131 0.48 -22.51 15.23
C PRO A 131 0.71 -23.33 16.50
N ASP A 132 -0.25 -24.16 16.90
CA ASP A 132 -0.16 -25.07 18.06
C ASP A 132 0.02 -26.51 17.56
N ALA A 133 1.21 -27.07 17.81
CA ALA A 133 1.53 -28.45 17.42
C ALA A 133 0.69 -29.50 18.16
N SER A 134 0.15 -29.14 19.35
CA SER A 134 -0.69 -30.04 20.16
C SER A 134 -2.16 -30.04 19.72
N ASP A 135 -2.58 -29.00 18.99
CA ASP A 135 -3.93 -28.91 18.41
C ASP A 135 -3.86 -28.58 16.90
N PRO A 136 -3.74 -29.61 16.04
CA PRO A 136 -3.67 -29.42 14.59
C PRO A 136 -4.90 -28.74 13.97
N GLY A 137 -6.04 -28.76 14.68
CA GLY A 137 -7.30 -28.13 14.26
C GLY A 137 -7.40 -26.65 14.63
N PHE A 138 -6.57 -26.18 15.53
CA PHE A 138 -6.64 -24.80 16.00
C PHE A 138 -6.35 -23.78 14.89
N ARG A 139 -7.21 -22.75 14.81
CA ARG A 139 -7.04 -21.61 13.89
C ARG A 139 -7.23 -20.32 14.68
N PRO A 140 -6.17 -19.49 14.82
CA PRO A 140 -6.23 -18.27 15.62
C PRO A 140 -7.08 -17.16 14.98
N TYR A 141 -7.46 -17.34 13.71
CA TYR A 141 -8.29 -16.39 12.95
C TYR A 141 -9.37 -17.18 12.18
N SER A 142 -10.54 -16.61 12.03
CA SER A 142 -11.69 -17.16 11.29
C SER A 142 -12.16 -16.18 10.22
#